data_65b82d884d96c056ed0d1c6975dd747c
#
_entry.id   65b82d884d96c056ed0d1c6975dd747c
#
_cell.length_a   1.000
_cell.length_b   1.000
_cell.length_c   1.000
_cell.angle_alpha   90.00
_cell.angle_beta   90.00
_cell.angle_gamma   90.00
#
_symmetry.space_group_name_H-M   'P 1'
#
loop_
_entity.id
_entity.type
_entity.pdbx_description
1 polymer ?
#
loop_
_entity_poly.entity_id
_entity_poly.type
_entity_poly.pdbx_seq_one_letter_code
_entity_poly.pdbx_strand_id
1 'polypeptide(L)'
;MNQVLANVLDAHGGLSHWNNYQKVEASIVTGGGFFALKGMLQDSTPRRMSVWLHEERSSVLPFGAPDQRTMFTPERIAIEKLDGTVVAERHAPKDSFAGHQMSTPWDPLQRAYFNGEAVWTYLTTPFLLAMEGVRVEETEPWREGAETWRVLRAYFPGSIETHSLIQDFFFGEADFMLRRHDYNVNIAGGFPAAQLTSNYATANGIHFPTRRRAYTRGPDRRPICFTTQ
;
A
#
# COMPACT_ATOMS: atom_id res chain seq x y z
N MET A 1 -4.21 -6.74 22.52
CA MET A 1 -3.24 -6.50 21.42
C MET A 1 -2.12 -7.53 21.55
N ASN A 2 -1.68 -8.13 20.46
CA ASN A 2 -0.53 -9.05 20.43
C ASN A 2 0.75 -8.28 20.82
N GLN A 3 1.65 -8.89 21.62
CA GLN A 3 2.87 -8.20 22.11
C GLN A 3 3.82 -7.78 20.98
N VAL A 4 3.94 -8.60 19.94
CA VAL A 4 4.76 -8.24 18.77
C VAL A 4 4.20 -7.03 18.05
N LEU A 5 2.88 -6.95 17.88
CA LEU A 5 2.24 -5.77 17.30
C LEU A 5 2.48 -4.52 18.17
N ALA A 6 2.41 -4.63 19.48
CA ALA A 6 2.73 -3.49 20.37
C ALA A 6 4.17 -2.99 20.15
N ASN A 7 5.14 -3.91 20.15
CA ASN A 7 6.54 -3.57 19.89
C ASN A 7 6.76 -2.94 18.51
N VAL A 8 6.05 -3.45 17.49
CA VAL A 8 6.07 -2.89 16.13
C VAL A 8 5.54 -1.45 16.09
N LEU A 9 4.40 -1.20 16.71
CA LEU A 9 3.82 0.14 16.76
C LEU A 9 4.73 1.11 17.50
N ASP A 10 5.32 0.69 18.63
CA ASP A 10 6.26 1.51 19.40
C ASP A 10 7.53 1.82 18.59
N ALA A 11 8.09 0.82 17.90
CA ALA A 11 9.27 1.00 17.05
C ALA A 11 9.03 1.98 15.88
N HIS A 12 7.78 2.12 15.41
CA HIS A 12 7.42 3.06 14.36
C HIS A 12 6.99 4.45 14.89
N GLY A 13 7.06 4.71 16.19
CA GLY A 13 6.77 6.02 16.79
C GLY A 13 5.58 6.05 17.75
N GLY A 14 4.90 4.92 17.94
CA GLY A 14 3.82 4.74 18.90
C GLY A 14 2.43 5.14 18.41
N LEU A 15 1.45 4.29 18.73
CA LEU A 15 0.06 4.47 18.27
C LEU A 15 -0.57 5.76 18.84
N SER A 16 -0.31 6.10 20.09
CA SER A 16 -0.86 7.31 20.71
C SER A 16 -0.30 8.57 20.03
N HIS A 17 0.96 8.54 19.64
CA HIS A 17 1.59 9.64 18.91
C HIS A 17 1.03 9.76 17.48
N TRP A 18 0.89 8.62 16.77
CA TRP A 18 0.24 8.55 15.47
C TRP A 18 -1.16 9.16 15.46
N ASN A 19 -1.95 8.89 16.49
CA ASN A 19 -3.34 9.37 16.60
C ASN A 19 -3.46 10.90 16.78
N ASN A 20 -2.36 11.61 17.05
CA ASN A 20 -2.36 13.07 17.09
C ASN A 20 -2.36 13.74 15.71
N TYR A 21 -2.11 12.95 14.65
CA TYR A 21 -2.07 13.45 13.28
C TYR A 21 -3.33 13.05 12.51
N GLN A 22 -3.71 13.89 11.55
CA GLN A 22 -4.87 13.65 10.70
C GLN A 22 -4.47 13.16 9.31
N LYS A 23 -3.27 13.52 8.87
CA LYS A 23 -2.83 13.31 7.49
C LYS A 23 -1.31 13.15 7.40
N VAL A 24 -0.87 12.29 6.48
CA VAL A 24 0.51 12.20 6.01
C VAL A 24 0.58 12.70 4.59
N GLU A 25 1.60 13.49 4.30
CA GLU A 25 1.96 13.92 2.94
C GLU A 25 3.38 13.48 2.62
N ALA A 26 3.58 12.90 1.44
CA ALA A 26 4.88 12.46 0.97
C ALA A 26 5.06 12.78 -0.52
N SER A 27 6.27 13.16 -0.92
CA SER A 27 6.64 13.22 -2.33
C SER A 27 7.23 11.88 -2.74
N ILE A 28 6.56 11.17 -3.65
CA ILE A 28 6.89 9.80 -4.02
C ILE A 28 7.07 9.71 -5.55
N VAL A 29 8.14 9.01 -5.95
CA VAL A 29 8.33 8.54 -7.33
C VAL A 29 7.88 7.10 -7.37
N THR A 30 6.93 6.80 -8.26
CA THR A 30 6.44 5.45 -8.50
C THR A 30 6.88 4.98 -9.88
N GLY A 31 7.08 3.66 -10.06
CA GLY A 31 7.52 3.10 -11.33
C GLY A 31 7.49 1.58 -11.31
N GLY A 32 7.98 0.97 -12.38
CA GLY A 32 8.12 -0.47 -12.53
C GLY A 32 7.30 -1.06 -13.67
N GLY A 33 7.60 -2.32 -14.04
CA GLY A 33 7.00 -3.01 -15.18
C GLY A 33 5.51 -3.30 -15.07
N PHE A 34 4.96 -3.32 -13.85
CA PHE A 34 3.55 -3.63 -13.64
C PHE A 34 2.60 -2.67 -14.38
N PHE A 35 2.88 -1.35 -14.31
CA PHE A 35 2.04 -0.39 -15.01
C PHE A 35 2.16 -0.49 -16.53
N ALA A 36 3.33 -0.86 -17.04
CA ALA A 36 3.50 -1.11 -18.49
C ALA A 36 2.62 -2.29 -18.96
N LEU A 37 2.52 -3.37 -18.15
CA LEU A 37 1.61 -4.49 -18.42
C LEU A 37 0.13 -4.07 -18.41
N LYS A 38 -0.20 -2.99 -17.68
CA LYS A 38 -1.55 -2.42 -17.63
C LYS A 38 -1.82 -1.42 -18.77
N GLY A 39 -0.88 -1.25 -19.72
CA GLY A 39 -0.99 -0.24 -20.78
C GLY A 39 -0.81 1.19 -20.30
N MET A 40 -0.25 1.38 -19.09
CA MET A 40 -0.07 2.66 -18.46
C MET A 40 1.40 3.09 -18.50
N LEU A 41 1.66 4.24 -19.08
CA LEU A 41 2.97 4.87 -18.97
C LEU A 41 3.15 5.48 -17.59
N GLN A 42 4.36 5.39 -17.07
CA GLN A 42 4.75 6.01 -15.84
C GLN A 42 6.09 6.71 -16.02
N ASP A 43 6.11 7.98 -15.71
CA ASP A 43 7.33 8.80 -15.67
C ASP A 43 7.92 8.81 -14.24
N SER A 44 9.13 9.34 -14.12
CA SER A 44 9.84 9.49 -12.86
C SER A 44 9.52 10.82 -12.13
N THR A 45 8.45 11.50 -12.52
CA THR A 45 8.06 12.76 -11.89
C THR A 45 7.60 12.51 -10.47
N PRO A 46 8.17 13.19 -9.46
CA PRO A 46 7.68 13.10 -8.10
C PRO A 46 6.24 13.59 -8.00
N ARG A 47 5.40 12.85 -7.28
CA ARG A 47 4.00 13.21 -7.02
C ARG A 47 3.79 13.40 -5.54
N ARG A 48 3.07 14.44 -5.17
CA ARG A 48 2.58 14.58 -3.79
C ARG A 48 1.45 13.60 -3.57
N MET A 49 1.63 12.74 -2.59
CA MET A 49 0.62 11.79 -2.15
C MET A 49 0.18 12.17 -0.76
N SER A 50 -1.12 12.32 -0.57
CA SER A 50 -1.76 12.67 0.69
C SER A 50 -2.62 11.52 1.14
N VAL A 51 -2.52 11.14 2.43
CA VAL A 51 -3.25 10.04 3.04
C VAL A 51 -3.89 10.54 4.34
N TRP A 52 -5.19 10.31 4.52
CA TRP A 52 -5.89 10.55 5.77
C TRP A 52 -5.75 9.33 6.67
N LEU A 53 -5.47 9.55 7.95
CA LEU A 53 -5.02 8.48 8.85
C LEU A 53 -6.18 7.76 9.53
N HIS A 54 -7.32 8.43 9.68
CA HIS A 54 -8.49 7.93 10.40
C HIS A 54 -9.68 7.64 9.47
N GLU A 55 -9.48 7.80 8.19
CA GLU A 55 -10.43 7.41 7.14
C GLU A 55 -9.67 6.84 5.95
N GLU A 56 -10.26 5.92 5.24
CA GLU A 56 -9.65 5.36 4.05
C GLU A 56 -9.82 6.31 2.87
N ARG A 57 -8.89 7.26 2.80
CA ARG A 57 -8.89 8.34 1.82
C ARG A 57 -7.47 8.71 1.42
N SER A 58 -7.28 8.93 0.14
CA SER A 58 -5.98 9.37 -0.39
C SER A 58 -6.11 10.23 -1.64
N SER A 59 -5.02 10.93 -1.98
CA SER A 59 -4.93 11.77 -3.17
C SER A 59 -3.53 11.73 -3.76
N VAL A 60 -3.42 11.75 -5.07
CA VAL A 60 -2.15 11.83 -5.82
C VAL A 60 -2.19 13.05 -6.73
N LEU A 61 -1.21 13.93 -6.63
CA LEU A 61 -1.06 15.16 -7.41
C LEU A 61 0.38 15.29 -7.92
N PRO A 62 0.62 15.58 -9.23
CA PRO A 62 -0.35 15.59 -10.31
C PRO A 62 -0.79 14.19 -10.76
N PHE A 63 -1.94 14.09 -11.42
CA PHE A 63 -2.41 12.85 -12.04
C PHE A 63 -3.07 13.13 -13.40
N GLY A 64 -2.44 12.67 -14.48
CA GLY A 64 -2.88 12.90 -15.85
C GLY A 64 -2.51 14.28 -16.39
N ALA A 65 -2.84 15.36 -15.67
CA ALA A 65 -2.45 16.73 -16.00
C ALA A 65 -1.90 17.47 -14.76
N PRO A 66 -1.11 18.55 -14.92
CA PRO A 66 -0.48 19.25 -13.81
C PRO A 66 -1.46 19.81 -12.76
N ASP A 67 -2.65 20.19 -13.19
CA ASP A 67 -3.72 20.75 -12.38
C ASP A 67 -4.75 19.72 -11.91
N GLN A 68 -4.50 18.41 -12.12
CA GLN A 68 -5.40 17.32 -11.75
C GLN A 68 -4.83 16.47 -10.63
N ARG A 69 -5.73 16.02 -9.77
CA ARG A 69 -5.45 15.10 -8.66
C ARG A 69 -6.44 13.92 -8.67
N THR A 70 -6.05 12.84 -8.03
CA THR A 70 -7.00 11.78 -7.68
C THR A 70 -7.65 12.06 -6.33
N MET A 71 -8.88 11.59 -6.13
CA MET A 71 -9.54 11.51 -4.83
C MET A 71 -10.09 10.10 -4.69
N PHE A 72 -9.50 9.34 -3.79
CA PHE A 72 -9.85 7.94 -3.51
C PHE A 72 -10.58 7.83 -2.18
N THR A 73 -11.68 7.09 -2.19
CA THR A 73 -12.29 6.39 -1.05
C THR A 73 -12.71 5.00 -1.51
N PRO A 74 -13.06 4.05 -0.63
CA PRO A 74 -13.55 2.73 -1.02
C PRO A 74 -14.74 2.78 -2.00
N GLU A 75 -15.64 3.74 -1.80
CA GLU A 75 -16.89 3.83 -2.58
C GLU A 75 -16.75 4.65 -3.86
N ARG A 76 -15.69 5.49 -3.97
CA ARG A 76 -15.54 6.42 -5.08
C ARG A 76 -14.09 6.67 -5.43
N ILE A 77 -13.77 6.64 -6.71
CA ILE A 77 -12.55 7.20 -7.27
C ILE A 77 -12.90 8.33 -8.22
N ALA A 78 -12.18 9.46 -8.11
CA ALA A 78 -12.32 10.58 -9.01
C ALA A 78 -10.97 11.15 -9.45
N ILE A 79 -10.94 11.72 -10.65
CA ILE A 79 -9.91 12.63 -11.13
C ILE A 79 -10.55 14.01 -11.12
N GLU A 80 -9.98 14.95 -10.37
CA GLU A 80 -10.51 16.28 -10.15
C GLU A 80 -9.46 17.33 -10.47
N LYS A 81 -9.88 18.49 -10.97
CA LYS A 81 -9.02 19.68 -11.02
C LYS A 81 -8.81 20.24 -9.62
N LEU A 82 -7.80 21.09 -9.47
CA LEU A 82 -7.50 21.75 -8.18
C LEU A 82 -8.61 22.70 -7.72
N ASP A 83 -9.47 23.19 -8.63
CA ASP A 83 -10.65 23.98 -8.32
C ASP A 83 -11.87 23.14 -7.88
N GLY A 84 -11.73 21.81 -7.86
CA GLY A 84 -12.80 20.88 -7.48
C GLY A 84 -13.67 20.37 -8.64
N THR A 85 -13.42 20.84 -9.87
CA THR A 85 -14.14 20.33 -11.05
C THR A 85 -13.84 18.86 -11.28
N VAL A 86 -14.84 18.01 -11.31
CA VAL A 86 -14.70 16.57 -11.60
C VAL A 86 -14.45 16.37 -13.09
N VAL A 87 -13.33 15.74 -13.43
CA VAL A 87 -12.95 15.40 -14.81
C VAL A 87 -13.50 14.01 -15.18
N ALA A 88 -13.37 13.06 -14.26
CA ALA A 88 -13.89 11.71 -14.37
C ALA A 88 -14.08 11.11 -12.98
N GLU A 89 -15.10 10.27 -12.82
CA GLU A 89 -15.33 9.55 -11.56
C GLU A 89 -15.94 8.18 -11.80
N ARG A 90 -15.85 7.33 -10.78
CA ARG A 90 -16.49 6.02 -10.74
C ARG A 90 -16.89 5.68 -9.31
N HIS A 91 -18.17 5.33 -9.13
CA HIS A 91 -18.69 4.74 -7.90
C HIS A 91 -18.52 3.23 -7.92
N ALA A 92 -18.41 2.61 -6.74
CA ALA A 92 -18.09 1.19 -6.58
C ALA A 92 -16.91 0.77 -7.48
N PRO A 93 -15.76 1.48 -7.41
CA PRO A 93 -14.68 1.35 -8.40
C PRO A 93 -14.08 -0.06 -8.47
N LYS A 94 -14.15 -0.81 -7.39
CA LYS A 94 -13.65 -2.19 -7.30
C LYS A 94 -14.37 -3.13 -8.27
N ASP A 95 -15.67 -2.92 -8.53
CA ASP A 95 -16.46 -3.77 -9.42
C ASP A 95 -15.93 -3.73 -10.88
N SER A 96 -15.27 -2.62 -11.24
CA SER A 96 -14.69 -2.46 -12.58
C SER A 96 -13.51 -3.41 -12.88
N PHE A 97 -13.02 -4.11 -11.87
CA PHE A 97 -11.93 -5.10 -12.03
C PHE A 97 -12.43 -6.55 -12.13
N ALA A 98 -13.74 -6.76 -12.21
CA ALA A 98 -14.29 -8.11 -12.33
C ALA A 98 -13.71 -8.83 -13.56
N GLY A 99 -13.15 -10.04 -13.34
CA GLY A 99 -12.53 -10.84 -14.39
C GLY A 99 -11.12 -10.39 -14.85
N HIS A 100 -10.55 -9.33 -14.26
CA HIS A 100 -9.22 -8.87 -14.62
C HIS A 100 -8.14 -9.88 -14.24
N GLN A 101 -7.16 -10.00 -15.11
CA GLN A 101 -5.93 -10.76 -14.92
C GLN A 101 -4.72 -9.82 -14.84
N MET A 102 -3.54 -10.37 -14.56
CA MET A 102 -2.30 -9.59 -14.48
C MET A 102 -2.06 -8.73 -15.73
N SER A 103 -2.36 -9.23 -16.93
CA SER A 103 -2.14 -8.54 -18.21
C SER A 103 -3.32 -7.72 -18.70
N THR A 104 -4.47 -7.72 -18.02
CA THR A 104 -5.64 -6.93 -18.43
C THR A 104 -5.31 -5.44 -18.35
N PRO A 105 -5.42 -4.67 -19.44
CA PRO A 105 -5.18 -3.23 -19.44
C PRO A 105 -6.13 -2.49 -18.48
N TRP A 106 -5.66 -1.37 -17.93
CA TRP A 106 -6.44 -0.51 -17.06
C TRP A 106 -6.76 0.83 -17.73
N ASP A 107 -7.88 1.40 -17.33
CA ASP A 107 -8.19 2.80 -17.62
C ASP A 107 -7.61 3.74 -16.54
N PRO A 108 -7.63 5.08 -16.76
CA PRO A 108 -7.10 6.04 -15.79
C PRO A 108 -7.74 5.97 -14.41
N LEU A 109 -9.06 5.69 -14.30
CA LEU A 109 -9.75 5.57 -13.01
C LEU A 109 -9.36 4.29 -12.28
N GLN A 110 -9.13 3.19 -12.99
CA GLN A 110 -8.62 1.95 -12.39
C GLN A 110 -7.19 2.13 -11.84
N ARG A 111 -6.34 2.83 -12.58
CA ARG A 111 -5.01 3.20 -12.09
C ARG A 111 -5.08 4.12 -10.87
N ALA A 112 -5.96 5.13 -10.92
CA ALA A 112 -6.17 6.05 -9.80
C ALA A 112 -6.64 5.32 -8.54
N TYR A 113 -7.57 4.37 -8.68
CA TYR A 113 -8.05 3.51 -7.59
C TYR A 113 -6.92 2.69 -6.97
N PHE A 114 -6.18 1.93 -7.79
CA PHE A 114 -5.05 1.12 -7.31
C PHE A 114 -4.00 1.96 -6.60
N ASN A 115 -3.64 3.13 -7.17
CA ASN A 115 -2.68 4.04 -6.53
C ASN A 115 -3.23 4.55 -5.18
N GLY A 116 -4.52 4.86 -5.12
CA GLY A 116 -5.16 5.39 -3.92
C GLY A 116 -5.16 4.39 -2.76
N GLU A 117 -5.61 3.17 -3.01
CA GLU A 117 -5.61 2.06 -2.06
C GLU A 117 -4.19 1.71 -1.62
N ALA A 118 -3.27 1.55 -2.59
CA ALA A 118 -1.89 1.17 -2.31
C ALA A 118 -1.16 2.22 -1.46
N VAL A 119 -1.25 3.51 -1.81
CA VAL A 119 -0.55 4.55 -1.04
C VAL A 119 -1.14 4.71 0.36
N TRP A 120 -2.46 4.56 0.51
CA TRP A 120 -3.10 4.59 1.82
C TRP A 120 -2.58 3.45 2.69
N THR A 121 -2.62 2.22 2.21
CA THR A 121 -2.08 1.04 2.90
C THR A 121 -0.60 1.24 3.28
N TYR A 122 0.22 1.75 2.35
CA TYR A 122 1.67 1.85 2.57
C TYR A 122 2.05 2.94 3.57
N LEU A 123 1.36 4.07 3.58
CA LEU A 123 1.65 5.19 4.48
C LEU A 123 0.96 5.06 5.84
N THR A 124 -0.05 4.19 5.98
CA THR A 124 -0.65 3.87 7.28
C THR A 124 -0.02 2.64 7.96
N THR A 125 0.75 1.81 7.22
CA THR A 125 1.48 0.67 7.82
C THR A 125 2.60 1.16 8.73
N PRO A 126 2.75 0.61 9.98
CA PRO A 126 2.01 -0.54 10.52
C PRO A 126 0.74 -0.18 11.31
N PHE A 127 0.39 1.09 11.47
CA PHE A 127 -0.70 1.54 12.33
C PHE A 127 -2.07 1.02 11.89
N LEU A 128 -2.26 0.77 10.58
CA LEU A 128 -3.47 0.13 10.06
C LEU A 128 -3.74 -1.25 10.70
N LEU A 129 -2.71 -1.95 11.20
CA LEU A 129 -2.86 -3.24 11.87
C LEU A 129 -3.55 -3.14 13.23
N ALA A 130 -3.65 -1.93 13.78
CA ALA A 130 -4.34 -1.64 15.03
C ALA A 130 -5.74 -1.02 14.81
N MET A 131 -6.19 -0.88 13.56
CA MET A 131 -7.52 -0.35 13.26
C MET A 131 -8.62 -1.31 13.70
N GLU A 132 -9.80 -0.76 13.97
CA GLU A 132 -10.97 -1.54 14.37
C GLU A 132 -11.33 -2.58 13.31
N GLY A 133 -11.64 -3.79 13.76
CA GLY A 133 -12.00 -4.92 12.89
C GLY A 133 -10.81 -5.68 12.30
N VAL A 134 -9.59 -5.16 12.36
CA VAL A 134 -8.40 -5.88 11.90
C VAL A 134 -7.97 -6.90 12.96
N ARG A 135 -7.94 -8.18 12.58
CA ARG A 135 -7.41 -9.25 13.43
C ARG A 135 -5.98 -9.56 13.03
N VAL A 136 -5.09 -9.60 14.00
CA VAL A 136 -3.66 -9.88 13.79
C VAL A 136 -3.23 -11.07 14.64
N GLU A 137 -2.53 -12.02 14.02
CA GLU A 137 -1.89 -13.15 14.69
C GLU A 137 -0.42 -13.24 14.27
N GLU A 138 0.42 -13.70 15.18
CA GLU A 138 1.79 -14.05 14.87
C GLU A 138 1.86 -15.45 14.27
N THR A 139 2.66 -15.59 13.21
CA THR A 139 2.93 -16.86 12.54
C THR A 139 4.40 -17.24 12.70
N GLU A 140 4.81 -18.38 12.11
CA GLU A 140 6.21 -18.81 12.13
C GLU A 140 7.15 -17.72 11.60
N PRO A 141 8.29 -17.47 12.27
CA PRO A 141 9.25 -16.48 11.86
C PRO A 141 9.88 -16.83 10.50
N TRP A 142 10.25 -15.82 9.75
CA TRP A 142 10.93 -15.95 8.47
C TRP A 142 12.44 -15.78 8.63
N ARG A 143 13.22 -16.65 7.96
CA ARG A 143 14.68 -16.52 7.87
C ARG A 143 15.04 -15.86 6.54
N GLU A 144 15.73 -14.71 6.63
CA GLU A 144 16.24 -13.98 5.47
C GLU A 144 17.73 -13.74 5.64
N GLY A 145 18.56 -14.60 5.00
CA GLY A 145 20.00 -14.58 5.21
C GLY A 145 20.38 -14.79 6.69
N ALA A 146 21.06 -13.82 7.28
CA ALA A 146 21.45 -13.83 8.69
C ALA A 146 20.37 -13.25 9.63
N GLU A 147 19.32 -12.63 9.09
CA GLU A 147 18.24 -12.03 9.87
C GLU A 147 17.10 -13.01 10.14
N THR A 148 16.46 -12.84 11.28
CA THR A 148 15.15 -13.43 11.58
C THR A 148 14.11 -12.30 11.55
N TRP A 149 12.99 -12.55 10.87
CA TRP A 149 11.88 -11.61 10.84
C TRP A 149 10.66 -12.23 11.53
N ARG A 150 10.04 -11.48 12.45
CA ARG A 150 8.77 -11.82 13.06
C ARG A 150 7.67 -11.55 12.04
N VAL A 151 6.71 -12.45 11.93
CA VAL A 151 5.66 -12.37 10.90
C VAL A 151 4.31 -12.19 11.55
N LEU A 152 3.65 -11.10 11.23
CA LEU A 152 2.27 -10.81 11.62
C LEU A 152 1.36 -11.02 10.42
N ARG A 153 0.44 -11.96 10.55
CA ARG A 153 -0.67 -12.15 9.60
C ARG A 153 -1.84 -11.30 10.01
N ALA A 154 -2.27 -10.43 9.11
CA ALA A 154 -3.45 -9.60 9.28
C ALA A 154 -4.62 -10.13 8.46
N TYR A 155 -5.80 -10.09 9.08
CA TYR A 155 -7.09 -10.37 8.45
C TYR A 155 -7.91 -9.09 8.48
N PHE A 156 -8.10 -8.50 7.31
CA PHE A 156 -8.83 -7.27 7.15
C PHE A 156 -10.33 -7.51 7.02
N PRO A 157 -11.18 -6.70 7.63
CA PRO A 157 -12.61 -6.75 7.40
C PRO A 157 -12.93 -6.26 5.98
N GLY A 158 -14.07 -6.67 5.43
CA GLY A 158 -14.51 -6.22 4.11
C GLY A 158 -14.84 -4.73 4.01
N SER A 159 -14.85 -4.01 5.13
CA SER A 159 -15.00 -2.56 5.21
C SER A 159 -13.72 -1.78 4.97
N ILE A 160 -12.56 -2.44 4.92
CA ILE A 160 -11.27 -1.83 4.59
C ILE A 160 -10.84 -2.33 3.21
N GLU A 161 -10.71 -1.42 2.27
CA GLU A 161 -10.19 -1.74 0.93
C GLU A 161 -8.68 -1.91 0.98
N THR A 162 -8.22 -3.06 0.52
CA THR A 162 -6.80 -3.41 0.51
C THR A 162 -6.54 -4.49 -0.54
N HIS A 163 -5.30 -4.69 -0.92
CA HIS A 163 -4.88 -5.63 -1.98
C HIS A 163 -5.49 -7.03 -1.85
N SER A 164 -5.62 -7.53 -0.61
CA SER A 164 -6.28 -8.79 -0.26
C SER A 164 -6.67 -8.80 1.21
N LEU A 165 -7.69 -9.57 1.58
CA LEU A 165 -8.17 -9.62 2.97
C LEU A 165 -7.19 -10.29 3.95
N ILE A 166 -6.24 -11.08 3.44
CA ILE A 166 -5.20 -11.73 4.25
C ILE A 166 -3.84 -11.28 3.72
N GLN A 167 -3.02 -10.74 4.62
CA GLN A 167 -1.70 -10.23 4.27
C GLN A 167 -0.70 -10.55 5.38
N ASP A 168 0.57 -10.78 5.02
CA ASP A 168 1.66 -11.05 5.95
C ASP A 168 2.63 -9.86 5.99
N PHE A 169 2.94 -9.39 7.19
CA PHE A 169 3.87 -8.31 7.45
C PHE A 169 5.08 -8.83 8.22
N PHE A 170 6.26 -8.59 7.70
CA PHE A 170 7.52 -9.11 8.22
C PHE A 170 8.32 -7.98 8.86
N PHE A 171 8.65 -8.14 10.13
CA PHE A 171 9.36 -7.16 10.93
C PHE A 171 10.68 -7.73 11.43
N GLY A 172 11.77 -6.97 11.37
CA GLY A 172 13.04 -7.37 11.94
C GLY A 172 12.91 -7.74 13.42
N GLU A 173 13.44 -8.88 13.85
CA GLU A 173 13.33 -9.32 15.24
C GLU A 173 14.09 -8.39 16.20
N ALA A 174 15.16 -7.77 15.74
CA ALA A 174 16.02 -6.91 16.57
C ALA A 174 15.45 -5.49 16.76
N ASP A 175 14.70 -4.96 15.78
CA ASP A 175 14.30 -3.55 15.76
C ASP A 175 12.81 -3.32 15.49
N PHE A 176 12.06 -4.37 15.22
CA PHE A 176 10.64 -4.36 14.87
C PHE A 176 10.26 -3.45 13.68
N MET A 177 11.24 -3.08 12.85
CA MET A 177 10.97 -2.29 11.64
C MET A 177 10.49 -3.19 10.50
N LEU A 178 9.55 -2.70 9.69
CA LEU A 178 9.00 -3.43 8.54
C LEU A 178 10.11 -3.74 7.53
N ARG A 179 10.22 -5.00 7.10
CA ARG A 179 11.15 -5.48 6.08
C ARG A 179 10.45 -5.89 4.79
N ARG A 180 9.26 -6.47 4.94
CA ARG A 180 8.53 -7.03 3.81
C ARG A 180 7.03 -7.05 4.11
N HIS A 181 6.24 -6.94 3.04
CA HIS A 181 4.79 -7.03 3.04
C HIS A 181 4.33 -7.94 1.90
N ASP A 182 3.67 -9.04 2.24
CA ASP A 182 3.15 -10.03 1.30
C ASP A 182 1.62 -9.94 1.19
N TYR A 183 1.12 -9.94 -0.03
CA TYR A 183 -0.30 -9.86 -0.34
C TYR A 183 -0.62 -10.50 -1.69
N ASN A 184 -1.90 -10.66 -2.00
CA ASN A 184 -2.35 -10.97 -3.35
C ASN A 184 -2.96 -9.71 -3.98
N VAL A 185 -2.71 -9.47 -5.27
CA VAL A 185 -3.29 -8.32 -5.99
C VAL A 185 -4.62 -8.75 -6.60
N ASN A 186 -5.69 -8.75 -5.76
CA ASN A 186 -6.99 -9.31 -6.14
C ASN A 186 -7.59 -8.66 -7.37
N ILE A 187 -7.44 -7.34 -7.53
CA ILE A 187 -7.94 -6.58 -8.69
C ILE A 187 -7.16 -6.83 -9.98
N ALA A 188 -6.15 -7.69 -9.95
CA ALA A 188 -5.34 -8.06 -11.10
C ALA A 188 -5.16 -9.59 -11.22
N GLY A 189 -6.20 -10.35 -10.90
CA GLY A 189 -6.22 -11.81 -11.00
C GLY A 189 -5.65 -12.54 -9.78
N GLY A 190 -5.45 -11.85 -8.66
CA GLY A 190 -5.05 -12.45 -7.39
C GLY A 190 -3.60 -12.97 -7.37
N PHE A 191 -2.73 -12.50 -8.25
CA PHE A 191 -1.34 -12.94 -8.23
C PHE A 191 -0.63 -12.56 -6.93
N PRO A 192 0.21 -13.46 -6.38
CA PRO A 192 0.92 -13.21 -5.14
C PRO A 192 2.06 -12.21 -5.35
N ALA A 193 2.18 -11.25 -4.45
CA ALA A 193 3.22 -10.24 -4.43
C ALA A 193 4.00 -10.27 -3.11
N ALA A 194 5.27 -9.86 -3.17
CA ALA A 194 6.12 -9.57 -2.03
C ALA A 194 6.74 -8.19 -2.22
N GLN A 195 6.49 -7.27 -1.29
CA GLN A 195 7.05 -5.94 -1.31
C GLN A 195 8.13 -5.78 -0.25
N LEU A 196 9.37 -5.58 -0.67
CA LEU A 196 10.49 -5.30 0.23
C LEU A 196 10.55 -3.81 0.56
N THR A 197 10.85 -3.49 1.82
CA THR A 197 10.96 -2.13 2.33
C THR A 197 12.33 -1.85 2.93
N SER A 198 12.82 -0.62 2.76
CA SER A 198 14.10 -0.19 3.31
C SER A 198 14.21 1.35 3.35
N ASN A 199 15.35 1.85 3.83
CA ASN A 199 15.69 3.27 3.86
C ASN A 199 14.64 4.08 4.63
N TYR A 200 14.72 4.02 5.94
CA TYR A 200 13.75 4.72 6.81
C TYR A 200 14.07 6.21 6.92
N ALA A 201 13.01 7.02 6.94
CA ALA A 201 13.04 8.42 7.33
C ALA A 201 12.08 8.64 8.51
N THR A 202 12.39 9.66 9.30
CA THR A 202 11.56 10.05 10.43
C THR A 202 10.90 11.39 10.13
N ALA A 203 9.57 11.42 10.24
CA ALA A 203 8.79 12.64 10.16
C ALA A 203 7.96 12.80 11.43
N ASN A 204 8.21 13.88 12.18
CA ASN A 204 7.53 14.14 13.46
C ASN A 204 7.53 12.92 14.41
N GLY A 205 8.66 12.21 14.54
CA GLY A 205 8.77 11.05 15.41
C GLY A 205 8.16 9.74 14.87
N ILE A 206 7.51 9.76 13.71
CA ILE A 206 7.01 8.56 13.03
C ILE A 206 8.02 8.09 11.99
N HIS A 207 8.27 6.78 11.94
CA HIS A 207 9.24 6.16 11.06
C HIS A 207 8.57 5.54 9.84
N PHE A 208 8.98 5.98 8.62
CA PHE A 208 8.44 5.50 7.35
C PHE A 208 9.54 4.86 6.50
N PRO A 209 9.31 3.67 5.90
CA PRO A 209 10.20 3.17 4.87
C PRO A 209 10.05 4.00 3.60
N THR A 210 11.14 4.58 3.11
CA THR A 210 11.14 5.47 1.94
C THR A 210 11.44 4.74 0.64
N ARG A 211 11.83 3.46 0.70
CA ARG A 211 12.05 2.62 -0.47
C ARG A 211 11.19 1.37 -0.39
N ARG A 212 10.37 1.17 -1.42
CA ARG A 212 9.51 0.00 -1.58
C ARG A 212 9.73 -0.62 -2.95
N ARG A 213 9.88 -1.95 -2.99
CA ARG A 213 10.03 -2.71 -4.24
C ARG A 213 9.13 -3.93 -4.19
N ALA A 214 8.13 -3.96 -5.06
CA ALA A 214 7.23 -5.10 -5.21
C ALA A 214 7.75 -6.06 -6.30
N TYR A 215 7.60 -7.33 -6.01
CA TYR A 215 7.94 -8.46 -6.87
C TYR A 215 6.76 -9.41 -6.93
N THR A 216 6.67 -10.26 -7.93
CA THR A 216 5.86 -11.46 -7.84
C THR A 216 6.49 -12.40 -6.79
N ARG A 217 5.67 -13.24 -6.17
CA ARG A 217 6.11 -14.17 -5.14
C ARG A 217 5.92 -15.60 -5.62
N GLY A 218 6.99 -16.39 -5.55
CA GLY A 218 6.98 -17.83 -5.88
C GLY A 218 6.27 -18.69 -4.83
N PRO A 219 6.08 -19.99 -5.15
CA PRO A 219 5.50 -20.97 -4.21
C PRO A 219 6.34 -21.16 -2.93
N ASP A 220 7.66 -20.96 -3.02
CA ASP A 220 8.61 -20.97 -1.90
C ASP A 220 8.56 -19.66 -1.07
N ARG A 221 7.61 -18.78 -1.40
CA ARG A 221 7.43 -17.45 -0.82
C ARG A 221 8.58 -16.48 -1.11
N ARG A 222 9.50 -16.79 -2.04
CA ARG A 222 10.59 -15.89 -2.42
C ARG A 222 10.15 -14.89 -3.50
N PRO A 223 10.68 -13.64 -3.43
CA PRO A 223 10.48 -12.67 -4.49
C PRO A 223 11.07 -13.17 -5.83
N ILE A 224 10.30 -13.03 -6.89
CA ILE A 224 10.72 -13.31 -8.26
C ILE A 224 10.74 -11.98 -9.00
N CYS A 225 11.89 -11.61 -9.59
CA CYS A 225 11.96 -10.43 -10.46
C CYS A 225 11.02 -10.58 -11.65
N PHE A 226 10.28 -9.52 -11.95
CA PHE A 226 9.56 -9.42 -13.22
C PHE A 226 10.61 -9.38 -14.34
N THR A 227 10.80 -10.51 -15.01
CA THR A 227 11.48 -10.52 -16.32
C THR A 227 10.39 -10.37 -17.38
N THR A 228 10.30 -9.20 -18.00
CA THR A 228 9.61 -9.08 -19.29
C THR A 228 10.43 -9.88 -20.30
N GLN A 229 9.93 -11.03 -20.72
CA GLN A 229 10.39 -11.69 -21.96
C GLN A 229 9.81 -10.96 -23.14
#